data_5109490dbd4b29ca996a0d506e94f310
#
_entry.id   5109490dbd4b29ca996a0d506e94f310
#
_cell.length_a   1.000
_cell.length_b   1.000
_cell.length_c   1.000
_cell.angle_alpha   90.00
_cell.angle_beta   90.00
_cell.angle_gamma   90.00
#
_symmetry.space_group_name_H-M   'P 1'
#
loop_
_entity.id
_entity.type
_entity.pdbx_description
1 polymer ?
#
loop_
_entity_poly.entity_id
_entity_poly.type
_entity_poly.pdbx_seq_one_letter_code
_entity_poly.pdbx_strand_id
1 'polypeptide(L)'
;VLDIFTHNKTLIMKNLHKFFNRHDIPWVNLIWETYYSDGKLPGDNMIGSFWWKSNLALIDQYKAIARCNVGDGVSAFFWDDLWSQAILKHQFPHLFSFVRNPHLNIQQVLQTEYLQDLFFLPLTTEAYEEFLQMEDICISMRQSDYLDTLDTWSYIWGTKHYSSIKAYKVLIGHKQTPPHFNWIWQSSCQPKYKVFFWQLLHD
;
A
#
# COMPACT_ATOMS: atom_id res chain seq x y z
N VAL A 1 7.02 -20.94 15.46
CA VAL A 1 7.96 -21.11 14.34
C VAL A 1 7.87 -19.88 13.47
N LEU A 2 9.02 -19.31 13.12
CA LEU A 2 9.09 -18.14 12.23
C LEU A 2 8.75 -18.63 10.82
N ASP A 3 7.69 -18.08 10.20
CA ASP A 3 7.43 -18.33 8.80
C ASP A 3 8.45 -17.52 7.97
N ILE A 4 9.48 -18.21 7.50
CA ILE A 4 10.59 -17.63 6.75
C ILE A 4 10.10 -16.96 5.46
N PHE A 5 9.09 -17.52 4.80
CA PHE A 5 8.52 -16.95 3.59
C PHE A 5 7.88 -15.58 3.84
N THR A 6 7.01 -15.49 4.84
CA THR A 6 6.38 -14.22 5.23
C THR A 6 7.41 -13.24 5.76
N HIS A 7 8.42 -13.71 6.50
CA HIS A 7 9.49 -12.84 6.97
C HIS A 7 10.30 -12.23 5.80
N ASN A 8 10.68 -13.02 4.81
CA ASN A 8 11.36 -12.54 3.61
C ASN A 8 10.51 -11.52 2.83
N LYS A 9 9.21 -11.78 2.66
CA LYS A 9 8.28 -10.82 2.03
C LYS A 9 8.33 -9.46 2.74
N THR A 10 8.27 -9.45 4.08
CA THR A 10 8.29 -8.20 4.83
C THR A 10 9.64 -7.46 4.76
N LEU A 11 10.74 -8.17 4.57
CA LEU A 11 12.04 -7.55 4.29
C LEU A 11 12.08 -6.89 2.90
N ILE A 12 11.53 -7.55 1.88
CA ILE A 12 11.43 -7.02 0.51
C ILE A 12 10.51 -5.80 0.46
N MET A 13 9.39 -5.80 1.18
CA MET A 13 8.46 -4.66 1.27
C MET A 13 9.12 -3.36 1.77
N LYS A 14 10.26 -3.44 2.44
CA LYS A 14 11.08 -2.27 2.80
C LYS A 14 11.55 -1.49 1.56
N ASN A 15 11.73 -2.15 0.43
CA ASN A 15 12.07 -1.48 -0.83
C ASN A 15 10.87 -0.70 -1.38
N LEU A 16 9.66 -1.25 -1.27
CA LEU A 16 8.43 -0.52 -1.63
C LEU A 16 8.25 0.72 -0.76
N HIS A 17 8.52 0.62 0.55
CA HIS A 17 8.53 1.81 1.42
C HIS A 17 9.47 2.91 0.90
N LYS A 18 10.70 2.56 0.52
CA LYS A 18 11.66 3.52 -0.02
C LYS A 18 11.19 4.11 -1.34
N PHE A 19 10.62 3.28 -2.21
CA PHE A 19 10.12 3.68 -3.51
C PHE A 19 8.93 4.65 -3.40
N PHE A 20 7.87 4.28 -2.68
CA PHE A 20 6.67 5.11 -2.55
C PHE A 20 6.89 6.40 -1.76
N ASN A 21 7.85 6.42 -0.82
CA ASN A 21 8.27 7.64 -0.12
C ASN A 21 9.35 8.43 -0.89
N ARG A 22 9.68 8.04 -2.11
CA ARG A 22 10.65 8.71 -2.99
C ARG A 22 11.94 9.09 -2.26
N HIS A 23 12.49 8.12 -1.49
CA HIS A 23 13.74 8.36 -0.79
C HIS A 23 14.83 8.73 -1.79
N ASP A 24 15.66 9.72 -1.47
CA ASP A 24 16.81 10.14 -2.28
C ASP A 24 17.93 9.09 -2.23
N ILE A 25 17.74 8.03 -3.01
CA ILE A 25 18.66 6.90 -3.15
C ILE A 25 18.79 6.58 -4.64
N PRO A 26 20.01 6.33 -5.16
CA PRO A 26 20.26 6.20 -6.59
C PRO A 26 19.33 5.21 -7.33
N TRP A 27 19.04 4.04 -6.74
CA TRP A 27 18.17 3.06 -7.39
C TRP A 27 16.68 3.49 -7.40
N VAL A 28 16.23 4.24 -6.39
CA VAL A 28 14.86 4.79 -6.36
C VAL A 28 14.70 5.82 -7.46
N ASN A 29 15.62 6.78 -7.55
CA ASN A 29 15.61 7.81 -8.57
C ASN A 29 15.66 7.19 -9.98
N LEU A 30 16.58 6.23 -10.20
CA LEU A 30 16.68 5.53 -11.46
C LEU A 30 15.37 4.83 -11.87
N ILE A 31 14.68 4.15 -10.95
CA ILE A 31 13.43 3.47 -11.24
C ILE A 31 12.32 4.48 -11.57
N TRP A 32 12.21 5.57 -10.81
CA TRP A 32 11.24 6.63 -11.08
C TRP A 32 11.48 7.29 -12.43
N GLU A 33 12.72 7.64 -12.76
CA GLU A 33 13.09 8.26 -14.03
C GLU A 33 12.90 7.33 -15.23
N THR A 34 13.23 6.03 -15.06
CA THR A 34 13.19 5.07 -16.17
C THR A 34 11.79 4.55 -16.49
N TYR A 35 10.96 4.30 -15.46
CA TYR A 35 9.71 3.56 -15.64
C TYR A 35 8.46 4.37 -15.31
N TYR A 36 8.58 5.47 -14.55
CA TYR A 36 7.44 6.22 -14.02
C TYR A 36 7.52 7.73 -14.25
N SER A 37 8.41 8.17 -15.14
CA SER A 37 8.59 9.60 -15.49
C SER A 37 7.35 10.26 -16.10
N ASP A 38 6.46 9.46 -16.71
CA ASP A 38 5.21 9.93 -17.33
C ASP A 38 4.02 9.98 -16.32
N GLY A 39 4.30 9.90 -15.02
CA GLY A 39 3.30 9.94 -13.97
C GLY A 39 2.49 8.66 -13.80
N LYS A 40 2.82 7.59 -14.55
CA LYS A 40 2.24 6.27 -14.30
C LYS A 40 2.78 5.68 -13.01
N LEU A 41 1.96 4.90 -12.34
CA LEU A 41 2.36 4.14 -11.15
C LEU A 41 2.45 2.65 -11.47
N PRO A 42 3.16 1.87 -10.62
CA PRO A 42 3.13 0.42 -10.75
C PRO A 42 1.69 -0.11 -10.61
N GLY A 43 1.17 -0.66 -11.72
CA GLY A 43 -0.13 -1.32 -11.81
C GLY A 43 0.04 -2.76 -12.28
N ASP A 44 -0.92 -3.27 -13.06
CA ASP A 44 -0.94 -4.64 -13.58
C ASP A 44 0.25 -4.97 -14.50
N ASN A 45 0.86 -3.98 -15.13
CA ASN A 45 2.03 -4.15 -15.95
C ASN A 45 3.31 -4.14 -15.10
N MET A 46 3.84 -5.33 -14.83
CA MET A 46 5.13 -5.48 -14.14
C MET A 46 6.29 -5.12 -15.08
N ILE A 47 6.67 -3.84 -15.11
CA ILE A 47 7.80 -3.31 -15.88
C ILE A 47 9.08 -3.36 -15.04
N GLY A 48 10.21 -3.62 -15.66
CA GLY A 48 11.53 -3.51 -15.05
C GLY A 48 12.28 -4.83 -14.89
N SER A 49 13.37 -4.78 -14.13
CA SER A 49 14.25 -5.92 -13.88
C SER A 49 13.54 -7.03 -13.07
N PHE A 50 14.08 -8.24 -13.10
CA PHE A 50 13.58 -9.37 -12.29
C PHE A 50 13.48 -9.01 -10.81
N TRP A 51 14.50 -8.34 -10.27
CA TRP A 51 14.50 -7.87 -8.88
C TRP A 51 13.35 -6.89 -8.61
N TRP A 52 13.11 -5.93 -9.51
CA TRP A 52 12.04 -4.96 -9.34
C TRP A 52 10.64 -5.61 -9.44
N LYS A 53 10.47 -6.51 -10.41
CA LYS A 53 9.23 -7.31 -10.53
C LYS A 53 8.91 -8.12 -9.27
N SER A 54 9.93 -8.67 -8.60
CA SER A 54 9.74 -9.37 -7.32
C SER A 54 9.29 -8.44 -6.19
N ASN A 55 9.67 -7.15 -6.22
CA ASN A 55 9.14 -6.15 -5.30
C ASN A 55 7.68 -5.79 -5.65
N LEU A 56 7.39 -5.59 -6.93
CA LEU A 56 6.05 -5.25 -7.41
C LEU A 56 5.01 -6.33 -7.07
N ALA A 57 5.38 -7.60 -7.07
CA ALA A 57 4.52 -8.71 -6.67
C ALA A 57 4.02 -8.61 -5.21
N LEU A 58 4.57 -7.71 -4.39
CA LEU A 58 4.18 -7.49 -3.00
C LEU A 58 3.41 -6.18 -2.80
N ILE A 59 3.07 -5.44 -3.88
CA ILE A 59 2.41 -4.14 -3.80
C ILE A 59 1.09 -4.24 -3.04
N ASP A 60 0.24 -5.19 -3.34
CA ASP A 60 -1.08 -5.34 -2.70
C ASP A 60 -0.93 -5.58 -1.20
N GLN A 61 0.02 -6.44 -0.80
CA GLN A 61 0.31 -6.70 0.61
C GLN A 61 0.89 -5.45 1.32
N TYR A 62 1.70 -4.66 0.61
CA TYR A 62 2.23 -3.41 1.12
C TYR A 62 1.12 -2.36 1.30
N LYS A 63 0.28 -2.15 0.28
CA LYS A 63 -0.82 -1.19 0.31
C LYS A 63 -1.89 -1.56 1.33
N ALA A 64 -2.12 -2.86 1.59
CA ALA A 64 -3.04 -3.32 2.63
C ALA A 64 -2.65 -2.88 4.06
N ILE A 65 -1.38 -2.56 4.30
CA ILE A 65 -0.89 -2.10 5.62
C ILE A 65 -0.46 -0.64 5.63
N ALA A 66 -0.53 0.04 4.49
CA ALA A 66 -0.02 1.39 4.30
C ALA A 66 -1.16 2.36 3.97
N ARG A 67 -0.97 3.63 4.35
CA ARG A 67 -1.83 4.75 4.02
C ARG A 67 -0.97 5.88 3.46
N CYS A 68 -1.39 6.46 2.34
CA CYS A 68 -0.76 7.64 1.79
C CYS A 68 -1.26 8.90 2.52
N ASN A 69 -0.33 9.72 2.98
CA ASN A 69 -0.61 11.10 3.37
C ASN A 69 -0.21 11.94 2.16
N VAL A 70 -1.20 12.47 1.47
CA VAL A 70 -1.05 13.12 0.18
C VAL A 70 -0.24 14.40 0.33
N GLY A 71 0.78 14.53 -0.53
CA GLY A 71 1.51 15.73 -0.82
C GLY A 71 1.27 16.11 -2.28
N ASP A 72 2.25 15.85 -3.17
CA ASP A 72 2.13 16.11 -4.61
C ASP A 72 1.17 15.16 -5.35
N GLY A 73 0.70 14.10 -4.71
CA GLY A 73 -0.25 13.14 -5.25
C GLY A 73 0.29 12.24 -6.37
N VAL A 74 1.61 12.19 -6.54
CA VAL A 74 2.26 11.43 -7.62
C VAL A 74 2.36 9.95 -7.31
N SER A 75 2.51 9.57 -6.03
CA SER A 75 2.83 8.21 -5.62
C SER A 75 1.63 7.33 -5.25
N ALA A 76 0.41 7.83 -5.35
CA ALA A 76 -0.80 7.11 -4.98
C ALA A 76 -1.86 7.13 -6.08
N PHE A 77 -2.52 5.98 -6.30
CA PHE A 77 -3.69 5.90 -7.15
C PHE A 77 -4.90 6.54 -6.48
N PHE A 78 -5.66 7.31 -7.27
CA PHE A 78 -6.84 8.00 -6.78
C PHE A 78 -7.93 7.04 -6.28
N TRP A 79 -8.19 5.94 -7.00
CA TRP A 79 -9.27 5.01 -6.70
C TRP A 79 -8.90 3.86 -5.78
N ASP A 80 -7.64 3.36 -5.88
CA ASP A 80 -7.25 2.10 -5.28
C ASP A 80 -6.47 2.24 -3.98
N ASP A 81 -5.89 3.41 -3.71
CA ASP A 81 -5.06 3.61 -2.53
C ASP A 81 -5.82 4.27 -1.38
N LEU A 82 -5.42 3.93 -0.16
CA LEU A 82 -5.98 4.53 1.04
C LEU A 82 -5.26 5.86 1.33
N TRP A 83 -5.81 6.95 0.84
CA TRP A 83 -5.34 8.32 1.07
C TRP A 83 -6.40 9.22 1.74
N SER A 84 -7.66 8.90 1.56
CA SER A 84 -8.80 9.55 2.23
C SER A 84 -9.22 8.75 3.46
N GLN A 85 -10.46 8.92 3.94
CA GLN A 85 -10.99 8.14 5.05
C GLN A 85 -11.19 6.67 4.69
N ALA A 86 -11.48 6.38 3.41
CA ALA A 86 -11.65 5.06 2.85
C ALA A 86 -11.05 5.01 1.43
N ILE A 87 -10.93 3.80 0.88
CA ILE A 87 -10.58 3.60 -0.54
C ILE A 87 -11.78 4.04 -1.39
N LEU A 88 -11.57 5.01 -2.28
CA LEU A 88 -12.67 5.68 -2.99
C LEU A 88 -13.51 4.73 -3.85
N LYS A 89 -12.91 3.72 -4.47
CA LYS A 89 -13.67 2.73 -5.25
C LYS A 89 -14.68 1.94 -4.41
N HIS A 90 -14.44 1.80 -3.10
CA HIS A 90 -15.38 1.15 -2.18
C HIS A 90 -16.36 2.13 -1.57
N GLN A 91 -15.97 3.39 -1.46
CA GLN A 91 -16.82 4.47 -0.98
C GLN A 91 -17.83 4.91 -2.05
N PHE A 92 -17.42 4.92 -3.33
CA PHE A 92 -18.18 5.37 -4.48
C PHE A 92 -18.31 4.28 -5.56
N PRO A 93 -18.95 3.14 -5.27
CA PRO A 93 -18.97 1.98 -6.16
C PRO A 93 -19.79 2.23 -7.44
N HIS A 94 -20.87 3.02 -7.36
CA HIS A 94 -21.68 3.35 -8.54
C HIS A 94 -20.90 4.26 -9.50
N LEU A 95 -20.26 5.31 -8.97
CA LEU A 95 -19.43 6.21 -9.77
C LEU A 95 -18.23 5.48 -10.36
N PHE A 96 -17.57 4.61 -9.59
CA PHE A 96 -16.41 3.86 -10.06
C PHE A 96 -16.71 3.00 -11.29
N SER A 97 -17.93 2.50 -11.44
CA SER A 97 -18.34 1.73 -12.64
C SER A 97 -18.33 2.55 -13.94
N PHE A 98 -18.34 3.87 -13.86
CA PHE A 98 -18.27 4.78 -15.01
C PHE A 98 -16.88 5.34 -15.26
N VAL A 99 -15.87 4.97 -14.47
CA VAL A 99 -14.50 5.50 -14.61
C VAL A 99 -13.86 5.04 -15.91
N ARG A 100 -13.30 5.99 -16.69
CA ARG A 100 -12.60 5.69 -17.95
C ARG A 100 -11.22 5.10 -17.73
N ASN A 101 -10.48 5.65 -16.77
CA ASN A 101 -9.14 5.18 -16.43
C ASN A 101 -8.99 5.06 -14.90
N PRO A 102 -9.05 3.85 -14.32
CA PRO A 102 -8.93 3.65 -12.88
C PRO A 102 -7.50 3.84 -12.35
N HIS A 103 -6.48 3.87 -13.22
CA HIS A 103 -5.07 3.91 -12.85
C HIS A 103 -4.47 5.33 -12.84
N LEU A 104 -5.30 6.36 -12.78
CA LEU A 104 -4.82 7.73 -12.59
C LEU A 104 -4.31 7.92 -11.16
N ASN A 105 -3.19 8.63 -11.01
CA ASN A 105 -2.74 9.08 -9.71
C ASN A 105 -3.54 10.31 -9.24
N ILE A 106 -3.41 10.67 -7.96
CA ILE A 106 -4.15 11.77 -7.37
C ILE A 106 -3.82 13.09 -8.09
N GLN A 107 -2.55 13.34 -8.38
CA GLN A 107 -2.12 14.56 -9.09
C GLN A 107 -2.82 14.71 -10.43
N GLN A 108 -2.85 13.65 -11.25
CA GLN A 108 -3.51 13.67 -12.58
C GLN A 108 -4.99 14.00 -12.47
N VAL A 109 -5.68 13.44 -11.48
CA VAL A 109 -7.11 13.74 -11.25
C VAL A 109 -7.29 15.20 -10.82
N LEU A 110 -6.44 15.70 -9.90
CA LEU A 110 -6.56 17.09 -9.43
C LEU A 110 -6.18 18.12 -10.51
N GLN A 111 -5.31 17.77 -11.45
CA GLN A 111 -4.94 18.63 -12.59
C GLN A 111 -5.97 18.62 -13.73
N THR A 112 -6.90 17.65 -13.74
CA THR A 112 -7.96 17.61 -14.76
C THR A 112 -8.90 18.81 -14.59
N GLU A 113 -9.10 19.58 -15.67
CA GLU A 113 -9.90 20.80 -15.64
C GLU A 113 -11.38 20.49 -15.34
N TYR A 114 -11.93 19.52 -16.04
CA TYR A 114 -13.32 19.08 -15.88
C TYR A 114 -13.36 17.64 -15.39
N LEU A 115 -13.69 17.45 -14.10
CA LEU A 115 -13.72 16.11 -13.47
C LEU A 115 -14.69 15.14 -14.15
N GLN A 116 -15.75 15.64 -14.78
CA GLN A 116 -16.70 14.84 -15.55
C GLN A 116 -16.05 14.10 -16.74
N ASP A 117 -14.94 14.60 -17.28
CA ASP A 117 -14.24 13.96 -18.41
C ASP A 117 -13.56 12.63 -18.00
N LEU A 118 -13.42 12.39 -16.71
CA LEU A 118 -12.90 11.14 -16.18
C LEU A 118 -13.89 9.98 -16.28
N PHE A 119 -15.15 10.24 -16.65
CA PHE A 119 -16.24 9.27 -16.62
C PHE A 119 -16.90 9.07 -17.98
N PHE A 120 -17.50 7.89 -18.15
CA PHE A 120 -18.44 7.64 -19.24
C PHE A 120 -19.80 8.25 -18.89
N LEU A 121 -20.28 9.15 -19.72
CA LEU A 121 -21.57 9.81 -19.54
C LEU A 121 -22.64 9.15 -20.42
N PRO A 122 -23.93 9.16 -20.03
CA PRO A 122 -24.51 9.79 -18.83
C PRO A 122 -24.34 8.94 -17.57
N LEU A 123 -24.26 9.59 -16.39
CA LEU A 123 -24.27 8.92 -15.09
C LEU A 123 -25.71 8.55 -14.66
N THR A 124 -25.84 7.50 -13.85
CA THR A 124 -27.10 7.23 -13.13
C THR A 124 -27.28 8.24 -11.98
N THR A 125 -28.48 8.30 -11.41
CA THR A 125 -28.76 9.21 -10.29
C THR A 125 -27.83 8.93 -9.10
N GLU A 126 -27.63 7.67 -8.75
CA GLU A 126 -26.78 7.24 -7.64
C GLU A 126 -25.31 7.60 -7.93
N ALA A 127 -24.83 7.35 -9.14
CA ALA A 127 -23.45 7.71 -9.54
C ALA A 127 -23.24 9.22 -9.56
N TYR A 128 -24.27 10.00 -9.90
CA TYR A 128 -24.19 11.46 -9.88
C TYR A 128 -24.12 12.02 -8.45
N GLU A 129 -24.87 11.44 -7.51
CA GLU A 129 -24.77 11.82 -6.09
C GLU A 129 -23.38 11.52 -5.52
N GLU A 130 -22.81 10.37 -5.88
CA GLU A 130 -21.41 10.01 -5.52
C GLU A 130 -20.40 10.95 -6.20
N PHE A 131 -20.65 11.37 -7.44
CA PHE A 131 -19.81 12.33 -8.16
C PHE A 131 -19.73 13.67 -7.43
N LEU A 132 -20.84 14.21 -6.96
CA LEU A 132 -20.85 15.48 -6.21
C LEU A 132 -20.00 15.38 -4.93
N GLN A 133 -20.10 14.26 -4.21
CA GLN A 133 -19.28 14.03 -3.00
C GLN A 133 -17.78 13.91 -3.33
N MET A 134 -17.44 13.21 -4.42
CA MET A 134 -16.05 13.11 -4.90
C MET A 134 -15.52 14.49 -5.34
N GLU A 135 -16.33 15.29 -6.02
CA GLU A 135 -15.99 16.64 -6.48
C GLU A 135 -15.66 17.54 -5.27
N ASP A 136 -16.45 17.50 -4.20
CA ASP A 136 -16.19 18.24 -2.97
C ASP A 136 -14.82 17.85 -2.35
N ILE A 137 -14.47 16.56 -2.34
CA ILE A 137 -13.16 16.09 -1.91
C ILE A 137 -12.06 16.70 -2.79
N CYS A 138 -12.20 16.67 -4.10
CA CYS A 138 -11.22 17.21 -5.03
C CYS A 138 -11.06 18.73 -4.88
N ILE A 139 -12.15 19.47 -4.70
CA ILE A 139 -12.14 20.93 -4.48
C ILE A 139 -11.40 21.24 -3.18
N SER A 140 -11.70 20.55 -2.10
CA SER A 140 -11.03 20.77 -0.80
C SER A 140 -9.52 20.47 -0.88
N MET A 141 -9.11 19.47 -1.66
CA MET A 141 -7.71 19.15 -1.86
C MET A 141 -6.98 20.20 -2.72
N ARG A 142 -7.62 20.70 -3.78
CA ARG A 142 -7.04 21.77 -4.63
C ARG A 142 -6.78 23.07 -3.87
N GLN A 143 -7.53 23.33 -2.80
CA GLN A 143 -7.39 24.50 -1.94
C GLN A 143 -6.35 24.33 -0.84
N SER A 144 -5.81 23.13 -0.66
CA SER A 144 -4.85 22.84 0.40
C SER A 144 -3.40 23.13 -0.04
N ASP A 145 -2.59 23.73 0.84
CA ASP A 145 -1.19 24.08 0.59
C ASP A 145 -0.23 22.86 0.58
N TYR A 146 -0.77 21.62 0.65
CA TYR A 146 0.04 20.39 0.76
C TYR A 146 0.66 19.93 -0.56
N LEU A 147 0.23 20.47 -1.71
CA LEU A 147 0.65 20.03 -3.04
C LEU A 147 2.13 20.28 -3.37
N ASP A 148 2.82 21.08 -2.57
CA ASP A 148 4.26 21.40 -2.74
C ASP A 148 5.19 20.40 -2.03
N THR A 149 4.63 19.43 -1.29
CA THR A 149 5.41 18.43 -0.56
C THR A 149 5.28 17.04 -1.20
N LEU A 150 6.30 16.20 -1.03
CA LEU A 150 6.20 14.82 -1.48
C LEU A 150 5.18 14.02 -0.65
N ASP A 151 4.51 13.07 -1.30
CA ASP A 151 3.66 12.10 -0.61
C ASP A 151 4.46 11.36 0.45
N THR A 152 3.82 11.08 1.60
CA THR A 152 4.42 10.27 2.66
C THR A 152 3.51 9.11 3.04
N TRP A 153 4.09 7.90 3.13
CA TRP A 153 3.34 6.70 3.47
C TRP A 153 3.52 6.35 4.95
N SER A 154 2.41 6.23 5.65
CA SER A 154 2.31 5.79 7.04
C SER A 154 1.67 4.40 7.10
N TYR A 155 1.72 3.76 8.27
CA TYR A 155 1.30 2.37 8.42
C TYR A 155 0.24 2.22 9.50
N ILE A 156 -0.51 1.12 9.45
CA ILE A 156 -1.58 0.81 10.39
C ILE A 156 -1.13 0.81 11.86
N TRP A 157 0.17 0.73 12.12
CA TRP A 157 0.74 0.88 13.48
C TRP A 157 1.06 2.34 13.87
N GLY A 158 0.59 3.32 13.12
CA GLY A 158 0.61 4.76 13.48
C GLY A 158 1.94 5.48 13.28
N THR A 159 2.90 4.93 12.50
CA THR A 159 4.18 5.59 12.22
C THR A 159 4.46 5.69 10.72
N LYS A 160 5.28 6.69 10.34
CA LYS A 160 5.81 6.84 8.97
C LYS A 160 7.00 5.90 8.70
N HIS A 161 7.55 5.24 9.73
CA HIS A 161 8.69 4.32 9.59
C HIS A 161 8.19 2.90 9.37
N TYR A 162 8.63 2.30 8.26
CA TYR A 162 8.36 0.90 7.98
C TYR A 162 9.13 -0.01 8.95
N SER A 163 8.42 -0.99 9.50
CA SER A 163 9.01 -2.02 10.35
C SER A 163 8.62 -3.40 9.83
N SER A 164 9.62 -4.16 9.35
CA SER A 164 9.42 -5.53 8.87
C SER A 164 8.88 -6.46 9.97
N ILE A 165 9.26 -6.24 11.23
CA ILE A 165 8.76 -7.01 12.37
C ILE A 165 7.26 -6.75 12.59
N LYS A 166 6.83 -5.47 12.53
CA LYS A 166 5.41 -5.12 12.68
C LYS A 166 4.59 -5.62 11.49
N ALA A 167 5.10 -5.45 10.26
CA ALA A 167 4.49 -5.98 9.06
C ALA A 167 4.33 -7.51 9.12
N TYR A 168 5.37 -8.23 9.57
CA TYR A 168 5.32 -9.67 9.78
C TYR A 168 4.21 -10.08 10.75
N LYS A 169 4.11 -9.40 11.91
CA LYS A 169 3.05 -9.68 12.88
C LYS A 169 1.66 -9.47 12.31
N VAL A 170 1.47 -8.46 11.48
CA VAL A 170 0.18 -8.17 10.83
C VAL A 170 -0.15 -9.26 9.80
N LEU A 171 0.80 -9.61 8.92
CA LEU A 171 0.57 -10.58 7.85
C LEU A 171 0.34 -12.01 8.36
N ILE A 172 0.99 -12.39 9.46
CA ILE A 172 0.75 -13.70 10.11
C ILE A 172 -0.57 -13.73 10.87
N GLY A 173 -1.03 -12.55 11.34
CA GLY A 173 -2.19 -12.45 12.23
C GLY A 173 -1.90 -13.00 13.63
N HIS A 174 -2.95 -13.07 14.45
CA HIS A 174 -2.89 -13.67 15.79
C HIS A 174 -2.93 -15.21 15.68
N LYS A 175 -1.78 -15.84 15.39
CA LYS A 175 -1.66 -17.28 15.64
C LYS A 175 -1.56 -17.49 17.14
N GLN A 176 -2.59 -18.03 17.74
CA GLN A 176 -2.51 -18.52 19.13
C GLN A 176 -1.48 -19.65 19.15
N THR A 177 -0.38 -19.42 19.86
CA THR A 177 0.61 -20.47 20.08
C THR A 177 -0.01 -21.51 21.00
N PRO A 178 -0.06 -22.81 20.62
CA PRO A 178 -0.57 -23.83 21.51
C PRO A 178 0.16 -23.79 22.86
N PRO A 179 -0.55 -23.97 24.00
CA PRO A 179 0.01 -23.79 25.34
C PRO A 179 1.29 -24.58 25.63
N HIS A 180 1.41 -25.78 25.05
CA HIS A 180 2.60 -26.64 25.22
C HIS A 180 3.87 -26.05 24.61
N PHE A 181 3.79 -25.26 23.52
CA PHE A 181 4.95 -24.56 22.98
C PHE A 181 5.41 -23.43 23.90
N ASN A 182 4.47 -22.68 24.48
CA ASN A 182 4.80 -21.63 25.44
C ASN A 182 5.52 -22.23 26.65
N TRP A 183 5.06 -23.37 27.15
CA TRP A 183 5.67 -24.06 28.27
C TRP A 183 7.12 -24.48 27.97
N ILE A 184 7.40 -25.06 26.78
CA ILE A 184 8.76 -25.46 26.39
C ILE A 184 9.71 -24.24 26.40
N TRP A 185 9.30 -23.12 25.80
CA TRP A 185 10.16 -21.96 25.68
C TRP A 185 10.35 -21.19 26.97
N GLN A 186 9.39 -21.24 27.90
CA GLN A 186 9.48 -20.64 29.23
C GLN A 186 10.23 -21.53 30.24
N SER A 187 10.40 -22.83 29.95
CA SER A 187 11.09 -23.74 30.84
C SER A 187 12.58 -23.34 31.06
N SER A 188 13.15 -23.69 32.19
CA SER A 188 14.56 -23.47 32.51
C SER A 188 15.52 -24.48 31.83
N CYS A 189 15.01 -25.31 30.90
CA CYS A 189 15.82 -26.31 30.22
C CYS A 189 16.84 -25.67 29.26
N GLN A 190 17.96 -26.39 29.03
CA GLN A 190 18.96 -25.98 28.06
C GLN A 190 18.35 -25.89 26.64
N PRO A 191 18.80 -24.94 25.78
CA PRO A 191 18.24 -24.72 24.45
C PRO A 191 18.15 -25.98 23.58
N LYS A 192 19.12 -26.89 23.65
CA LYS A 192 19.12 -28.15 22.90
C LYS A 192 17.93 -29.05 23.23
N TYR A 193 17.50 -29.10 24.48
CA TYR A 193 16.34 -29.88 24.90
C TYR A 193 15.03 -29.22 24.47
N LYS A 194 14.96 -27.87 24.47
CA LYS A 194 13.81 -27.12 23.97
C LYS A 194 13.57 -27.40 22.49
N VAL A 195 14.65 -27.39 21.68
CA VAL A 195 14.58 -27.71 20.24
C VAL A 195 14.15 -29.16 20.03
N PHE A 196 14.68 -30.11 20.79
CA PHE A 196 14.31 -31.52 20.72
C PHE A 196 12.81 -31.74 21.04
N PHE A 197 12.32 -31.19 22.15
CA PHE A 197 10.90 -31.28 22.51
C PHE A 197 10.00 -30.56 21.50
N TRP A 198 10.46 -29.45 20.95
CA TRP A 198 9.73 -28.74 19.90
C TRP A 198 9.59 -29.60 18.64
N GLN A 199 10.65 -30.28 18.21
CA GLN A 199 10.59 -31.23 17.08
C GLN A 199 9.62 -32.39 17.36
N LEU A 200 9.69 -33.00 18.54
CA LEU A 200 8.84 -34.12 18.96
C LEU A 200 7.33 -33.76 18.98
N LEU A 201 6.97 -32.50 19.22
CA LEU A 201 5.58 -32.05 19.29
C LEU A 201 5.08 -31.47 17.96
N HIS A 202 5.94 -31.40 16.95
CA HIS A 202 5.59 -30.86 15.63
C HIS A 202 5.29 -31.95 14.62
N ASP A 203 5.70 -33.20 14.90
CA ASP A 203 5.32 -34.39 14.14
C ASP A 203 3.93 -34.89 14.59
#